data_bf6bd08abcf1e9c9f63869556ba8fa36
#
_entry.id   bf6bd08abcf1e9c9f63869556ba8fa36
#
_cell.length_a   1.000
_cell.length_b   1.000
_cell.length_c   1.000
_cell.angle_alpha   90.00
_cell.angle_beta   90.00
_cell.angle_gamma   90.00
#
_symmetry.space_group_name_H-M   'P 1'
#
loop_
_entity.id
_entity.type
_entity.pdbx_description
1 polymer ?
#
loop_
_entity_poly.entity_id
_entity_poly.type
_entity_poly.pdbx_seq_one_letter_code
_entity_poly.pdbx_strand_id
1 'polypeptide(L)'
;MPQYVWKNRVKYEIPDPTPEELAQMEADARLYQIEESSRPLTESEVLAMLIPQQINTLSVDDNTALRMLDFYPEWASGTAYTVGYKVRRGGKLWRVLQAHTAQVGWEPENAASLWEQINETHAGTIDDPIPYSGNMALESGKYYIQDYTIYLCTRDTGNPVYNPLAELVGIYVNNI
;
A
#
# COMPACT_ATOMS: atom_id res chain seq x y z
N MET A 1 -6.30 -30.44 -24.37
CA MET A 1 -5.95 -31.64 -23.57
C MET A 1 -7.24 -32.15 -22.97
N PRO A 2 -7.55 -33.47 -23.04
CA PRO A 2 -8.77 -33.98 -22.47
C PRO A 2 -8.85 -33.72 -20.97
N GLN A 3 -10.00 -33.25 -20.51
CA GLN A 3 -10.28 -33.02 -19.09
C GLN A 3 -10.89 -34.27 -18.48
N TYR A 4 -10.60 -34.55 -17.23
CA TYR A 4 -11.06 -35.72 -16.52
C TYR A 4 -11.67 -35.38 -15.18
N VAL A 5 -12.75 -36.10 -14.82
CA VAL A 5 -13.35 -36.05 -13.49
C VAL A 5 -13.29 -37.42 -12.82
N TRP A 6 -13.04 -37.46 -11.52
CA TRP A 6 -13.07 -38.68 -10.73
C TRP A 6 -14.40 -38.76 -9.97
N LYS A 7 -15.13 -39.88 -10.17
CA LYS A 7 -16.34 -40.17 -9.45
C LYS A 7 -16.26 -41.63 -8.97
N ASN A 8 -16.44 -41.86 -7.67
CA ASN A 8 -16.35 -43.20 -7.05
C ASN A 8 -15.07 -43.99 -7.41
N ARG A 9 -13.91 -43.33 -7.43
CA ARG A 9 -12.59 -43.88 -7.83
C ARG A 9 -12.48 -44.31 -9.31
N VAL A 10 -13.44 -43.95 -10.14
CA VAL A 10 -13.39 -44.20 -11.59
C VAL A 10 -13.09 -42.85 -12.28
N LYS A 11 -12.15 -42.88 -13.22
CA LYS A 11 -11.78 -41.74 -14.03
C LYS A 11 -12.69 -41.67 -15.25
N TYR A 12 -13.39 -40.52 -15.39
CA TYR A 12 -14.24 -40.23 -16.55
C TYR A 12 -13.61 -39.13 -17.36
N GLU A 13 -13.58 -39.30 -18.68
CA GLU A 13 -13.23 -38.23 -19.59
C GLU A 13 -14.44 -37.31 -19.76
N ILE A 14 -14.21 -35.99 -19.65
CA ILE A 14 -15.23 -35.00 -19.97
C ILE A 14 -15.12 -34.74 -21.48
N PRO A 15 -16.14 -35.07 -22.28
CA PRO A 15 -16.08 -34.77 -23.72
C PRO A 15 -15.94 -33.26 -23.93
N ASP A 16 -15.23 -32.89 -24.96
CA ASP A 16 -15.20 -31.50 -25.42
C ASP A 16 -16.61 -31.05 -25.77
N PRO A 17 -16.99 -29.81 -25.41
CA PRO A 17 -18.34 -29.32 -25.70
C PRO A 17 -18.59 -29.30 -27.21
N THR A 18 -19.80 -29.66 -27.63
CA THR A 18 -20.24 -29.58 -29.02
C THR A 18 -20.28 -28.12 -29.51
N PRO A 19 -20.26 -27.88 -30.80
CA PRO A 19 -20.38 -26.51 -31.35
C PRO A 19 -21.66 -25.78 -30.88
N GLU A 20 -22.76 -26.52 -30.67
CA GLU A 20 -24.00 -25.95 -30.10
C GLU A 20 -23.88 -25.57 -28.66
N GLU A 21 -23.24 -26.41 -27.83
CA GLU A 21 -22.96 -26.11 -26.40
C GLU A 21 -22.00 -24.92 -26.30
N LEU A 22 -20.97 -24.83 -27.12
CA LEU A 22 -20.07 -23.66 -27.14
C LEU A 22 -20.83 -22.39 -27.51
N ALA A 23 -21.68 -22.42 -28.53
CA ALA A 23 -22.49 -21.25 -28.89
C ALA A 23 -23.44 -20.83 -27.79
N GLN A 24 -24.03 -21.79 -27.07
CA GLN A 24 -24.87 -21.49 -25.92
C GLN A 24 -24.07 -20.88 -24.76
N MET A 25 -22.90 -21.42 -24.43
CA MET A 25 -22.01 -20.88 -23.39
C MET A 25 -21.57 -19.45 -23.74
N GLU A 26 -21.28 -19.15 -25.00
CA GLU A 26 -20.94 -17.79 -25.42
C GLU A 26 -22.14 -16.84 -25.31
N ALA A 27 -23.33 -17.29 -25.65
CA ALA A 27 -24.57 -16.50 -25.52
C ALA A 27 -24.86 -16.20 -24.04
N ASP A 28 -24.76 -17.20 -23.16
CA ASP A 28 -24.98 -17.06 -21.73
C ASP A 28 -23.95 -16.12 -21.11
N ALA A 29 -22.67 -16.23 -21.51
CA ALA A 29 -21.61 -15.32 -21.06
C ALA A 29 -21.87 -13.86 -21.50
N ARG A 30 -22.39 -13.63 -22.71
CA ARG A 30 -22.77 -12.29 -23.17
C ARG A 30 -23.95 -11.73 -22.38
N LEU A 31 -24.98 -12.56 -22.10
CA LEU A 31 -26.13 -12.15 -21.28
C LEU A 31 -25.68 -11.78 -19.89
N TYR A 32 -24.84 -12.59 -19.26
CA TYR A 32 -24.27 -12.29 -17.95
C TYR A 32 -23.51 -10.96 -17.93
N GLN A 33 -22.67 -10.68 -18.95
CA GLN A 33 -21.98 -9.40 -19.07
C GLN A 33 -22.92 -8.21 -19.21
N ILE A 34 -24.04 -8.37 -19.96
CA ILE A 34 -25.04 -7.32 -20.12
C ILE A 34 -25.77 -7.06 -18.81
N GLU A 35 -26.18 -8.11 -18.10
CA GLU A 35 -26.81 -8.00 -16.79
C GLU A 35 -25.91 -7.33 -15.77
N GLU A 36 -24.63 -7.76 -15.68
CA GLU A 36 -23.66 -7.18 -14.77
C GLU A 36 -23.39 -5.70 -15.08
N SER A 37 -23.28 -5.34 -16.37
CA SER A 37 -23.03 -3.95 -16.77
C SER A 37 -24.23 -3.01 -16.59
N SER A 38 -25.45 -3.56 -16.51
CA SER A 38 -26.70 -2.79 -16.37
C SER A 38 -27.22 -2.69 -14.92
N ARG A 39 -26.66 -3.47 -13.98
CA ARG A 39 -27.06 -3.39 -12.58
C ARG A 39 -26.68 -2.04 -11.96
N PRO A 40 -27.46 -1.52 -11.01
CA PRO A 40 -27.06 -0.36 -10.24
C PRO A 40 -25.74 -0.63 -9.48
N LEU A 41 -24.85 0.36 -9.48
CA LEU A 41 -23.62 0.29 -8.69
C LEU A 41 -23.96 0.30 -7.19
N THR A 42 -23.25 -0.49 -6.42
CA THR A 42 -23.31 -0.43 -4.96
C THR A 42 -22.62 0.83 -4.45
N GLU A 43 -22.94 1.25 -3.24
CA GLU A 43 -22.27 2.39 -2.58
C GLU A 43 -20.74 2.22 -2.54
N SER A 44 -20.26 1.01 -2.24
CA SER A 44 -18.83 0.71 -2.20
C SER A 44 -18.15 0.87 -3.57
N GLU A 45 -18.81 0.47 -4.66
CA GLU A 45 -18.29 0.64 -6.01
C GLU A 45 -18.27 2.10 -6.43
N VAL A 46 -19.31 2.87 -6.10
CA VAL A 46 -19.35 4.32 -6.35
C VAL A 46 -18.21 5.02 -5.58
N LEU A 47 -18.01 4.69 -4.31
CA LEU A 47 -16.92 5.24 -3.50
C LEU A 47 -15.55 4.86 -4.08
N ALA A 48 -15.35 3.60 -4.48
CA ALA A 48 -14.11 3.14 -5.10
C ALA A 48 -13.78 3.87 -6.41
N MET A 49 -14.79 4.32 -7.15
CA MET A 49 -14.60 5.10 -8.38
C MET A 49 -14.30 6.59 -8.10
N LEU A 50 -14.94 7.17 -7.09
CA LEU A 50 -14.87 8.62 -6.82
C LEU A 50 -13.68 9.00 -5.95
N ILE A 51 -13.36 8.21 -4.93
CA ILE A 51 -12.32 8.54 -3.97
C ILE A 51 -10.94 8.76 -4.65
N PRO A 52 -10.45 7.87 -5.54
CA PRO A 52 -9.14 8.07 -6.17
C PRO A 52 -9.03 9.34 -7.00
N GLN A 53 -10.15 9.86 -7.50
CA GLN A 53 -10.18 11.10 -8.28
C GLN A 53 -10.06 12.34 -7.40
N GLN A 54 -10.48 12.27 -6.14
CA GLN A 54 -10.55 13.41 -5.23
C GLN A 54 -9.55 13.35 -4.07
N ILE A 55 -8.98 12.18 -3.75
CA ILE A 55 -8.08 12.01 -2.60
C ILE A 55 -6.91 13.01 -2.61
N ASN A 56 -6.39 13.32 -3.78
CA ASN A 56 -5.30 14.28 -3.96
C ASN A 56 -5.72 15.75 -3.79
N THR A 57 -7.01 16.05 -3.67
CA THR A 57 -7.50 17.39 -3.34
C THR A 57 -7.56 17.63 -1.83
N LEU A 58 -7.48 16.55 -1.03
CA LEU A 58 -7.48 16.63 0.42
C LEU A 58 -6.12 17.05 0.94
N SER A 59 -6.12 18.04 1.84
CA SER A 59 -4.90 18.44 2.55
C SER A 59 -4.76 17.60 3.82
N VAL A 60 -4.08 16.45 3.70
CA VAL A 60 -3.77 15.55 4.81
C VAL A 60 -2.26 15.44 4.97
N ASP A 61 -1.81 15.25 6.23
CA ASP A 61 -0.41 14.95 6.52
C ASP A 61 0.01 13.57 5.98
N ASP A 62 1.30 13.29 5.94
CA ASP A 62 1.86 12.10 5.33
C ASP A 62 1.50 10.82 6.08
N ASN A 63 1.45 10.85 7.42
CA ASN A 63 1.06 9.69 8.20
C ASN A 63 -0.42 9.32 7.96
N THR A 64 -1.29 10.33 7.89
CA THR A 64 -2.69 10.14 7.51
C THR A 64 -2.80 9.62 6.07
N ALA A 65 -2.03 10.17 5.13
CA ALA A 65 -2.02 9.71 3.74
C ALA A 65 -1.57 8.24 3.63
N LEU A 66 -0.57 7.80 4.40
CA LEU A 66 -0.12 6.41 4.44
C LEU A 66 -1.22 5.45 4.94
N ARG A 67 -2.00 5.86 5.95
CA ARG A 67 -3.17 5.08 6.43
C ARG A 67 -4.30 5.00 5.41
N MET A 68 -4.29 5.88 4.42
CA MET A 68 -5.25 5.96 3.32
C MET A 68 -4.66 5.45 2.00
N LEU A 69 -3.56 4.68 2.03
CA LEU A 69 -2.80 4.23 0.85
C LEU A 69 -3.69 3.63 -0.24
N ASP A 70 -4.65 2.78 0.14
CA ASP A 70 -5.52 2.07 -0.82
C ASP A 70 -6.48 2.98 -1.59
N PHE A 71 -6.70 4.19 -1.10
CA PHE A 71 -7.54 5.19 -1.77
C PHE A 71 -6.80 6.02 -2.81
N TYR A 72 -5.46 6.03 -2.79
CA TYR A 72 -4.68 6.75 -3.79
C TYR A 72 -4.66 5.99 -5.11
N PRO A 73 -4.68 6.72 -6.26
CA PRO A 73 -4.61 6.08 -7.57
C PRO A 73 -3.29 5.33 -7.75
N GLU A 74 -3.36 4.22 -8.47
CA GLU A 74 -2.17 3.49 -8.90
C GLU A 74 -1.39 4.33 -9.93
N TRP A 75 -0.06 4.29 -9.86
CA TRP A 75 0.78 4.92 -10.87
C TRP A 75 0.48 4.35 -12.26
N ALA A 76 0.35 5.21 -13.26
CA ALA A 76 0.10 4.79 -14.64
C ALA A 76 0.98 5.58 -15.61
N SER A 77 1.62 4.86 -16.55
CA SER A 77 2.34 5.46 -17.66
C SER A 77 1.38 6.26 -18.56
N GLY A 78 1.83 7.37 -19.10
CA GLY A 78 1.04 8.27 -19.94
C GLY A 78 0.20 9.30 -19.16
N THR A 79 0.15 9.21 -17.83
CA THR A 79 -0.59 10.15 -16.98
C THR A 79 0.25 11.40 -16.70
N ALA A 80 -0.36 12.58 -16.86
CA ALA A 80 0.24 13.83 -16.45
C ALA A 80 0.04 14.04 -14.94
N TYR A 81 1.14 14.19 -14.23
CA TYR A 81 1.17 14.41 -12.78
C TYR A 81 1.65 15.83 -12.46
N THR A 82 1.02 16.46 -11.49
CA THR A 82 1.41 17.76 -10.94
C THR A 82 2.21 17.61 -9.66
N VAL A 83 2.99 18.62 -9.30
CA VAL A 83 3.77 18.63 -8.04
C VAL A 83 2.84 18.42 -6.84
N GLY A 84 3.26 17.57 -5.91
CA GLY A 84 2.50 17.22 -4.71
C GLY A 84 1.46 16.10 -4.89
N TYR A 85 1.14 15.75 -6.14
CA TYR A 85 0.22 14.63 -6.40
C TYR A 85 0.77 13.33 -5.84
N LYS A 86 -0.10 12.54 -5.21
CA LYS A 86 0.30 11.28 -4.59
C LYS A 86 -0.28 10.09 -5.36
N VAL A 87 0.54 9.07 -5.55
CA VAL A 87 0.17 7.80 -6.20
C VAL A 87 0.67 6.64 -5.36
N ARG A 88 0.01 5.49 -5.47
CA ARG A 88 0.52 4.24 -4.92
C ARG A 88 1.21 3.42 -5.99
N ARG A 89 2.27 2.71 -5.61
CA ARG A 89 2.94 1.71 -6.42
C ARG A 89 3.79 0.79 -5.56
N GLY A 90 3.70 -0.52 -5.80
CA GLY A 90 4.46 -1.52 -5.06
C GLY A 90 4.17 -1.52 -3.55
N GLY A 91 2.92 -1.24 -3.14
CA GLY A 91 2.53 -1.15 -1.74
C GLY A 91 3.08 0.07 -1.00
N LYS A 92 3.57 1.06 -1.73
CA LYS A 92 4.16 2.30 -1.21
C LYS A 92 3.41 3.52 -1.74
N LEU A 93 3.45 4.62 -0.97
CA LEU A 93 2.93 5.91 -1.37
C LEU A 93 4.08 6.80 -1.84
N TRP A 94 3.86 7.47 -2.98
CA TRP A 94 4.84 8.32 -3.62
C TRP A 94 4.25 9.70 -3.89
N ARG A 95 5.07 10.74 -3.71
CA ARG A 95 4.74 12.14 -4.02
C ARG A 95 5.52 12.61 -5.23
N VAL A 96 4.85 13.35 -6.11
CA VAL A 96 5.47 14.01 -7.25
C VAL A 96 6.29 15.22 -6.79
N LEU A 97 7.57 15.24 -7.12
CA LEU A 97 8.48 16.37 -6.86
C LEU A 97 8.49 17.39 -8.02
N GLN A 98 8.38 16.91 -9.26
CA GLN A 98 8.36 17.75 -10.45
C GLN A 98 7.22 17.32 -11.36
N ALA A 99 6.48 18.32 -11.89
CA ALA A 99 5.39 18.05 -12.83
C ALA A 99 5.93 17.39 -14.11
N HIS A 100 5.33 16.27 -14.51
CA HIS A 100 5.74 15.51 -15.69
C HIS A 100 4.62 14.63 -16.22
N THR A 101 4.78 14.13 -17.45
CA THR A 101 3.96 13.03 -17.94
C THR A 101 4.74 11.72 -17.74
N ALA A 102 4.16 10.79 -16.98
CA ALA A 102 4.81 9.53 -16.65
C ALA A 102 5.10 8.69 -17.90
N GLN A 103 6.26 8.07 -17.94
CA GLN A 103 6.73 7.23 -19.03
C GLN A 103 7.25 5.91 -18.47
N VAL A 104 7.28 4.89 -19.33
CA VAL A 104 7.95 3.62 -19.00
C VAL A 104 9.44 3.92 -18.70
N GLY A 105 9.93 3.40 -17.57
CA GLY A 105 11.28 3.68 -17.05
C GLY A 105 11.34 4.87 -16.08
N TRP A 106 10.23 5.61 -15.90
CA TRP A 106 10.10 6.70 -14.93
C TRP A 106 9.18 6.32 -13.77
N GLU A 107 9.15 5.04 -13.44
CA GLU A 107 8.45 4.55 -12.26
C GLU A 107 9.01 5.21 -11.01
N PRO A 108 8.18 5.42 -9.98
CA PRO A 108 8.58 6.10 -8.74
C PRO A 108 9.87 5.56 -8.11
N GLU A 109 10.06 4.25 -8.11
CA GLU A 109 11.25 3.59 -7.58
C GLU A 109 12.52 3.82 -8.41
N ASN A 110 12.39 4.21 -9.69
CA ASN A 110 13.48 4.36 -10.62
C ASN A 110 13.84 5.83 -10.91
N ALA A 111 12.98 6.77 -10.56
CA ALA A 111 13.11 8.19 -10.93
C ALA A 111 13.07 9.12 -9.69
N ALA A 112 14.06 9.00 -8.80
CA ALA A 112 14.13 9.76 -7.55
C ALA A 112 14.13 11.31 -7.73
N SER A 113 14.45 11.82 -8.91
CA SER A 113 14.34 13.26 -9.20
C SER A 113 12.90 13.72 -9.43
N LEU A 114 11.99 12.81 -9.77
CA LEU A 114 10.58 13.07 -10.06
C LEU A 114 9.67 12.69 -8.89
N TRP A 115 10.12 11.74 -8.07
CA TRP A 115 9.31 11.11 -7.04
C TRP A 115 10.03 11.04 -5.70
N GLU A 116 9.27 11.24 -4.63
CA GLU A 116 9.67 11.02 -3.26
C GLU A 116 8.81 9.92 -2.65
N GLN A 117 9.42 8.91 -2.02
CA GLN A 117 8.68 7.94 -1.24
C GLN A 117 8.21 8.60 0.06
N ILE A 118 6.91 8.55 0.33
CA ILE A 118 6.37 8.97 1.62
C ILE A 118 6.58 7.81 2.61
N ASN A 119 7.29 8.08 3.68
CA ASN A 119 7.52 7.14 4.76
C ASN A 119 6.84 7.64 6.04
N GLU A 120 6.50 6.71 6.91
CA GLU A 120 5.98 7.06 8.23
C GLU A 120 7.02 7.87 9.01
N THR A 121 6.58 8.98 9.56
CA THR A 121 7.41 9.85 10.40
C THR A 121 6.79 9.91 11.79
N HIS A 122 7.66 9.81 12.81
CA HIS A 122 7.26 9.86 14.20
C HIS A 122 7.88 11.10 14.86
N ALA A 123 7.06 11.84 15.59
CA ALA A 123 7.53 13.05 16.26
C ALA A 123 8.49 12.76 17.43
N GLY A 124 8.48 11.53 17.94
CA GLY A 124 9.23 11.14 19.13
C GLY A 124 8.63 11.73 20.40
N THR A 125 7.32 11.95 20.42
CA THR A 125 6.55 12.32 21.61
C THR A 125 6.00 11.06 22.28
N ILE A 126 5.47 11.20 23.49
CA ILE A 126 4.85 10.07 24.21
C ILE A 126 3.64 9.50 23.45
N ASP A 127 2.90 10.36 22.74
CA ASP A 127 1.71 9.98 21.95
C ASP A 127 2.08 9.45 20.55
N ASP A 128 3.29 9.75 20.08
CA ASP A 128 3.81 9.34 18.77
C ASP A 128 5.30 8.96 18.91
N PRO A 129 5.62 7.85 19.60
CA PRO A 129 6.98 7.42 19.81
C PRO A 129 7.61 6.83 18.55
N ILE A 130 8.92 7.00 18.41
CA ILE A 130 9.69 6.46 17.28
C ILE A 130 9.84 4.94 17.46
N PRO A 131 9.41 4.11 16.47
CA PRO A 131 9.66 2.67 16.51
C PRO A 131 11.17 2.37 16.49
N TYR A 132 11.63 1.63 17.49
CA TYR A 132 13.01 1.21 17.58
C TYR A 132 13.18 -0.21 17.02
N SER A 133 13.94 -0.32 15.95
CA SER A 133 14.23 -1.60 15.28
C SER A 133 15.69 -2.08 15.49
N GLY A 134 16.44 -1.42 16.36
CA GLY A 134 17.90 -1.56 16.46
C GLY A 134 18.60 -0.72 15.37
N ASN A 135 19.91 -0.58 15.49
CA ASN A 135 20.75 0.13 14.54
C ASN A 135 20.30 1.58 14.23
N MET A 136 19.97 2.33 15.30
CA MET A 136 19.68 3.74 15.17
C MET A 136 20.25 4.54 16.36
N ALA A 137 20.61 5.79 16.10
CA ALA A 137 21.00 6.72 17.15
C ALA A 137 19.75 7.19 17.90
N LEU A 138 19.88 7.36 19.23
CA LEU A 138 18.81 7.87 20.07
C LEU A 138 19.12 9.34 20.42
N GLU A 139 18.06 10.15 20.38
CA GLU A 139 18.10 11.58 20.70
C GLU A 139 17.44 11.85 22.07
N SER A 140 18.13 12.61 22.91
CA SER A 140 17.64 12.99 24.22
C SER A 140 16.32 13.76 24.13
N GLY A 141 15.37 13.43 25.00
CA GLY A 141 14.03 14.02 25.02
C GLY A 141 13.03 13.37 24.06
N LYS A 142 13.49 12.44 23.22
CA LYS A 142 12.60 11.67 22.33
C LYS A 142 12.11 10.39 23.00
N TYR A 143 10.91 9.99 22.62
CA TYR A 143 10.31 8.73 23.02
C TYR A 143 10.47 7.70 21.93
N TYR A 144 10.82 6.50 22.32
CA TYR A 144 10.99 5.33 21.46
C TYR A 144 10.09 4.21 21.93
N ILE A 145 9.59 3.39 21.00
CA ILE A 145 8.78 2.22 21.32
C ILE A 145 9.45 0.94 20.81
N GLN A 146 9.56 -0.05 21.68
CA GLN A 146 9.99 -1.40 21.33
C GLN A 146 9.18 -2.41 22.14
N ASP A 147 8.69 -3.46 21.48
CA ASP A 147 7.92 -4.55 22.11
C ASP A 147 6.76 -4.03 22.98
N TYR A 148 5.99 -3.06 22.44
CA TYR A 148 4.86 -2.39 23.11
C TYR A 148 5.23 -1.60 24.39
N THR A 149 6.51 -1.38 24.63
CA THR A 149 7.00 -0.58 25.77
C THR A 149 7.58 0.74 25.27
N ILE A 150 7.19 1.84 25.93
CA ILE A 150 7.68 3.19 25.61
C ILE A 150 8.85 3.54 26.52
N TYR A 151 9.89 4.12 25.93
CA TYR A 151 11.10 4.54 26.60
C TYR A 151 11.37 6.01 26.29
N LEU A 152 11.70 6.80 27.32
CA LEU A 152 12.21 8.16 27.16
C LEU A 152 13.74 8.11 27.02
N CYS A 153 14.27 8.62 25.94
CA CYS A 153 15.73 8.81 25.81
C CYS A 153 16.18 9.98 26.70
N THR A 154 17.12 9.73 27.58
CA THR A 154 17.64 10.70 28.52
C THR A 154 18.97 11.31 28.13
N ARG A 155 19.65 10.70 27.15
CA ARG A 155 20.97 11.14 26.67
C ARG A 155 21.20 10.68 25.23
N ASP A 156 21.70 11.58 24.38
CA ASP A 156 22.08 11.24 23.02
C ASP A 156 23.13 10.11 22.97
N THR A 157 22.93 9.16 22.07
CA THR A 157 23.93 8.11 21.85
C THR A 157 25.02 8.54 20.88
N GLY A 158 24.77 9.55 20.03
CA GLY A 158 25.67 10.07 19.01
C GLY A 158 25.94 9.09 17.87
N ASN A 159 25.94 7.81 18.15
CA ASN A 159 26.10 6.72 17.18
C ASN A 159 24.95 5.73 17.29
N PRO A 160 24.66 4.96 16.22
CA PRO A 160 23.67 3.90 16.29
C PRO A 160 23.97 2.88 17.40
N VAL A 161 22.95 2.53 18.18
CA VAL A 161 22.99 1.44 19.15
C VAL A 161 22.23 0.23 18.61
N TYR A 162 22.66 -0.95 19.01
CA TYR A 162 22.14 -2.23 18.46
C TYR A 162 21.42 -3.06 19.53
N ASN A 163 21.64 -2.75 20.81
CA ASN A 163 21.05 -3.46 21.93
C ASN A 163 19.55 -3.15 22.02
N PRO A 164 18.73 -4.10 22.50
CA PRO A 164 17.33 -3.81 22.87
C PRO A 164 17.24 -2.65 23.85
N LEU A 165 16.19 -1.81 23.75
CA LEU A 165 16.03 -0.66 24.64
C LEU A 165 15.96 -1.06 26.10
N ALA A 166 15.42 -2.23 26.41
CA ALA A 166 15.37 -2.76 27.79
C ALA A 166 16.77 -2.91 28.42
N GLU A 167 17.80 -3.21 27.63
CA GLU A 167 19.19 -3.32 28.11
C GLU A 167 19.87 -1.95 28.25
N LEU A 168 19.28 -0.90 27.68
CA LEU A 168 19.80 0.47 27.74
C LEU A 168 19.15 1.31 28.83
N VAL A 169 18.23 0.71 29.62
CA VAL A 169 17.57 1.39 30.76
C VAL A 169 18.61 1.79 31.81
N GLY A 170 18.54 3.03 32.26
CA GLY A 170 19.48 3.63 33.22
C GLY A 170 20.82 4.05 32.59
N ILE A 171 21.05 3.77 31.29
CA ILE A 171 22.24 4.19 30.54
C ILE A 171 21.86 5.31 29.57
N TYR A 172 20.91 5.06 28.70
CA TYR A 172 20.46 5.98 27.64
C TYR A 172 18.95 6.24 27.69
N VAL A 173 18.17 5.31 28.23
CA VAL A 173 16.71 5.42 28.26
C VAL A 173 16.15 5.11 29.65
N ASN A 174 14.94 5.58 29.91
CA ASN A 174 14.11 5.19 31.05
C ASN A 174 12.79 4.61 30.54
N ASN A 175 12.27 3.63 31.27
CA ASN A 175 10.90 3.12 31.09
C ASN A 175 9.90 4.19 31.50
N ILE A 176 8.76 4.24 30.80
CA ILE A 176 7.61 5.10 31.09
C ILE A 176 6.46 4.23 31.61
#